data_13bdf20d2c6345e962b62944ba274b66
#
_entry.id   13bdf20d2c6345e962b62944ba274b66
#
_cell.length_a   1.000
_cell.length_b   1.000
_cell.length_c   1.000
_cell.angle_alpha   90.00
_cell.angle_beta   90.00
_cell.angle_gamma   90.00
#
_symmetry.space_group_name_H-M   'P 1'
#
loop_
_entity.id
_entity.type
_entity.pdbx_description
1 polymer ?
#
loop_
_entity_poly.entity_id
_entity_poly.type
_entity_poly.pdbx_seq_one_letter_code
_entity_poly.pdbx_strand_id
1 'polypeptide(L)'
;MKTLAWVLLLLCTAATPLRAAELELDSSLNETVLMIPKQGLFTIKLETTLYKPEGAGPFPVVIINHGKAYGDPRFQDRYRPLSGVRYFLQRGYAVVVPMRQGFSKSEGSYIGGGCNIESNGEVQAGDVKAVLDYVTAQPWADREQMLMVGQSHGGWTTLAFGTLNYPGVKALVNFAGGLRQDQCTAWERGLAIAAGSYAKATRVPSLWFYGDNDSFFNTSTYQGMHAAYTGAGGQARLVAFGKFGSDSHSLFGARAGEKIWQGELTTFLKSVGLPGEAQSALAKYGKVSGMAVPEKTEFAALKDDSRIPFVRDTGRAGYKLYLNKPIPRAFAIAPNGAWGYADGDPDPLKRSLDACNRNGKAQCKLYSVDDFVVWKED
;
A
#
# COMPACT_ATOMS: atom_id res chain seq x y z
N MET A 1 6.13 -45.12 -58.21
CA MET A 1 5.23 -44.50 -57.25
C MET A 1 6.11 -43.84 -56.19
N LYS A 2 6.25 -42.50 -56.20
CA LYS A 2 7.06 -41.75 -55.23
C LYS A 2 6.09 -41.05 -54.29
N THR A 3 6.08 -41.49 -53.02
CA THR A 3 5.28 -40.87 -51.95
C THR A 3 6.03 -39.66 -51.38
N LEU A 4 5.48 -38.46 -51.55
CA LEU A 4 5.93 -37.20 -50.94
C LEU A 4 5.39 -37.15 -49.50
N ALA A 5 6.26 -37.16 -48.49
CA ALA A 5 5.90 -36.88 -47.11
C ALA A 5 5.98 -35.38 -46.85
N TRP A 6 4.83 -34.77 -46.53
CA TRP A 6 4.76 -33.40 -46.05
C TRP A 6 5.06 -33.34 -44.58
N VAL A 7 6.18 -32.68 -44.18
CA VAL A 7 6.50 -32.37 -42.82
C VAL A 7 5.83 -31.00 -42.50
N LEU A 8 4.81 -31.03 -41.64
CA LEU A 8 4.23 -29.82 -41.06
C LEU A 8 5.15 -29.35 -39.94
N LEU A 9 5.83 -28.22 -40.16
CA LEU A 9 6.53 -27.50 -39.10
C LEU A 9 5.50 -26.69 -38.28
N LEU A 10 5.15 -27.15 -37.08
CA LEU A 10 4.40 -26.35 -36.08
C LEU A 10 5.34 -25.28 -35.55
N LEU A 11 5.19 -24.05 -35.94
CA LEU A 11 5.79 -22.90 -35.29
C LEU A 11 5.01 -22.63 -34.00
N CYS A 12 5.49 -23.13 -32.87
CA CYS A 12 5.08 -22.68 -31.54
C CYS A 12 5.61 -21.27 -31.34
N THR A 13 4.78 -20.24 -31.58
CA THR A 13 5.07 -18.89 -31.11
C THR A 13 4.90 -18.88 -29.58
N ALA A 14 6.01 -18.93 -28.87
CA ALA A 14 6.03 -18.68 -27.44
C ALA A 14 5.58 -17.24 -27.21
N ALA A 15 4.35 -17.07 -26.73
CA ALA A 15 3.87 -15.79 -26.22
C ALA A 15 4.70 -15.48 -24.97
N THR A 16 5.71 -14.63 -25.10
CA THR A 16 6.41 -14.06 -23.93
C THR A 16 5.38 -13.30 -23.11
N PRO A 17 5.24 -13.59 -21.81
CA PRO A 17 4.35 -12.82 -20.97
C PRO A 17 4.81 -11.35 -21.00
N LEU A 18 3.90 -10.44 -21.37
CA LEU A 18 4.15 -8.99 -21.31
C LEU A 18 4.42 -8.65 -19.84
N ARG A 19 5.69 -8.53 -19.48
CA ARG A 19 6.09 -8.05 -18.17
C ARG A 19 5.64 -6.60 -18.08
N ALA A 20 4.82 -6.26 -17.09
CA ALA A 20 4.45 -4.88 -16.83
C ALA A 20 5.73 -4.03 -16.80
N ALA A 21 5.75 -2.91 -17.52
CA ALA A 21 6.90 -2.02 -17.52
C ALA A 21 7.19 -1.59 -16.08
N GLU A 22 8.45 -1.72 -15.66
CA GLU A 22 8.87 -1.27 -14.35
C GLU A 22 8.59 0.23 -14.21
N LEU A 23 7.92 0.63 -13.13
CA LEU A 23 7.60 2.03 -12.88
C LEU A 23 8.90 2.81 -12.68
N GLU A 24 9.06 3.91 -13.41
CA GLU A 24 10.20 4.81 -13.24
C GLU A 24 10.28 5.33 -11.80
N LEU A 25 11.50 5.50 -11.31
CA LEU A 25 11.75 6.08 -9.99
C LEU A 25 11.42 7.58 -10.00
N ASP A 26 10.79 8.06 -8.96
CA ASP A 26 10.46 9.48 -8.80
C ASP A 26 11.68 10.26 -8.29
N SER A 27 12.43 10.86 -9.21
CA SER A 27 13.60 11.67 -8.87
C SER A 27 13.24 12.90 -8.02
N SER A 28 12.02 13.41 -8.11
CA SER A 28 11.56 14.55 -7.29
C SER A 28 11.45 14.22 -5.80
N LEU A 29 11.32 12.92 -5.49
CA LEU A 29 11.28 12.39 -4.12
C LEU A 29 12.60 11.72 -3.71
N ASN A 30 13.63 11.79 -4.53
CA ASN A 30 14.90 11.05 -4.35
C ASN A 30 14.68 9.55 -4.13
N GLU A 31 13.75 8.96 -4.90
CA GLU A 31 13.40 7.56 -4.82
C GLU A 31 14.54 6.66 -5.28
N THR A 32 14.89 5.68 -4.46
CA THR A 32 15.86 4.63 -4.79
C THR A 32 15.35 3.27 -4.35
N VAL A 33 15.82 2.20 -4.98
CA VAL A 33 15.48 0.81 -4.61
C VAL A 33 16.72 0.06 -4.21
N LEU A 34 16.68 -0.58 -3.08
CA LEU A 34 17.74 -1.38 -2.49
C LEU A 34 17.29 -2.83 -2.34
N MET A 35 18.22 -3.77 -2.46
CA MET A 35 18.01 -5.18 -2.12
C MET A 35 18.74 -5.46 -0.81
N ILE A 36 18.03 -5.36 0.32
CA ILE A 36 18.60 -5.45 1.66
C ILE A 36 18.69 -6.92 2.10
N PRO A 37 19.87 -7.41 2.53
CA PRO A 37 20.01 -8.79 2.97
C PRO A 37 19.33 -9.02 4.32
N LYS A 38 18.51 -10.06 4.39
CA LYS A 38 18.00 -10.66 5.63
C LYS A 38 18.75 -11.94 5.91
N GLN A 39 19.46 -11.98 7.01
CA GLN A 39 20.19 -13.18 7.45
C GLN A 39 19.22 -14.22 8.02
N GLY A 40 19.53 -15.50 7.79
CA GLY A 40 18.75 -16.63 8.26
C GLY A 40 19.49 -17.92 7.94
N LEU A 41 18.79 -19.07 7.89
CA LEU A 41 19.39 -20.31 7.41
C LEU A 41 19.96 -20.15 6.00
N PHE A 42 19.26 -19.39 5.16
CA PHE A 42 19.75 -18.85 3.90
C PHE A 42 19.55 -17.34 3.90
N THR A 43 20.54 -16.59 3.38
CA THR A 43 20.40 -15.16 3.20
C THR A 43 19.47 -14.90 2.01
N ILE A 44 18.43 -14.12 2.23
CA ILE A 44 17.52 -13.62 1.20
C ILE A 44 17.62 -12.10 1.12
N LYS A 45 17.19 -11.53 -0.02
CA LYS A 45 17.20 -10.08 -0.22
C LYS A 45 15.77 -9.55 -0.23
N LEU A 46 15.55 -8.47 0.50
CA LEU A 46 14.27 -7.79 0.58
C LEU A 46 14.31 -6.51 -0.26
N GLU A 47 13.44 -6.42 -1.27
CA GLU A 47 13.27 -5.21 -2.08
C GLU A 47 12.77 -4.08 -1.18
N THR A 48 13.51 -2.98 -1.11
CA THR A 48 13.19 -1.87 -0.21
C THR A 48 13.32 -0.56 -0.96
N THR A 49 12.25 0.24 -0.94
CA THR A 49 12.30 1.60 -1.49
C THR A 49 12.71 2.57 -0.40
N LEU A 50 13.64 3.43 -0.72
CA LEU A 50 14.10 4.54 0.11
C LEU A 50 13.76 5.86 -0.57
N TYR A 51 13.12 6.76 0.17
CA TYR A 51 12.93 8.16 -0.15
C TYR A 51 13.64 8.97 0.92
N LYS A 52 14.58 9.81 0.54
CA LYS A 52 15.42 10.51 1.49
C LYS A 52 15.49 12.00 1.15
N PRO A 53 15.37 12.91 2.15
CA PRO A 53 15.63 14.32 1.91
C PRO A 53 17.06 14.53 1.38
N GLU A 54 17.28 15.64 0.70
CA GLU A 54 18.65 16.05 0.34
C GLU A 54 19.48 16.35 1.59
N GLY A 55 20.77 16.11 1.49
CA GLY A 55 21.70 16.35 2.59
C GLY A 55 22.28 15.08 3.21
N ALA A 56 23.15 15.27 4.18
CA ALA A 56 23.87 14.18 4.84
C ALA A 56 23.05 13.49 5.96
N GLY A 57 22.09 14.19 6.57
CA GLY A 57 21.41 13.73 7.76
C GLY A 57 22.16 14.10 9.05
N PRO A 58 21.95 13.39 10.18
CA PRO A 58 21.03 12.27 10.29
C PRO A 58 19.56 12.70 10.18
N PHE A 59 18.75 11.85 9.55
CA PHE A 59 17.31 12.06 9.39
C PHE A 59 16.52 11.15 10.32
N PRO A 60 15.43 11.61 10.95
CA PRO A 60 14.46 10.70 11.56
C PRO A 60 13.97 9.70 10.51
N VAL A 61 13.69 8.47 10.93
CA VAL A 61 13.34 7.38 10.01
C VAL A 61 11.88 6.96 10.21
N VAL A 62 11.17 6.78 9.10
CA VAL A 62 9.87 6.11 9.13
C VAL A 62 9.90 4.87 8.24
N ILE A 63 9.49 3.73 8.79
CA ILE A 63 9.20 2.52 8.01
C ILE A 63 7.72 2.51 7.68
N ILE A 64 7.36 2.32 6.40
CA ILE A 64 5.95 2.14 5.97
C ILE A 64 5.74 0.71 5.47
N ASN A 65 5.00 -0.07 6.22
CA ASN A 65 4.70 -1.46 5.95
C ASN A 65 3.47 -1.60 5.03
N HIS A 66 3.64 -2.31 3.92
CA HIS A 66 2.60 -2.51 2.91
C HIS A 66 1.51 -3.50 3.34
N GLY A 67 0.30 -3.35 2.80
CA GLY A 67 -0.78 -4.32 2.89
C GLY A 67 -0.52 -5.58 2.05
N LYS A 68 -1.51 -6.47 2.00
CA LYS A 68 -1.50 -7.63 1.10
C LYS A 68 -2.72 -7.55 0.18
N ALA A 69 -2.47 -7.46 -1.12
CA ALA A 69 -3.52 -7.57 -2.13
C ALA A 69 -4.01 -9.02 -2.27
N TYR A 70 -5.18 -9.20 -2.90
CA TYR A 70 -5.65 -10.53 -3.27
C TYR A 70 -4.70 -11.20 -4.26
N GLY A 71 -4.64 -12.52 -4.21
CA GLY A 71 -3.81 -13.33 -5.09
C GLY A 71 -2.42 -13.62 -4.55
N ASP A 72 -1.52 -14.02 -5.45
CA ASP A 72 -0.15 -14.36 -5.10
C ASP A 72 0.65 -13.09 -4.78
N PRO A 73 1.25 -12.99 -3.57
CA PRO A 73 2.03 -11.82 -3.16
C PRO A 73 3.19 -11.46 -4.09
N ARG A 74 3.74 -12.46 -4.80
CA ARG A 74 4.84 -12.26 -5.75
C ARG A 74 4.46 -11.35 -6.93
N PHE A 75 3.18 -11.31 -7.28
CA PHE A 75 2.66 -10.44 -8.34
C PHE A 75 2.12 -9.11 -7.81
N GLN A 76 2.24 -8.84 -6.52
CA GLN A 76 1.95 -7.54 -5.96
C GLN A 76 3.08 -6.57 -6.33
N ASP A 77 2.74 -5.46 -6.97
CA ASP A 77 3.70 -4.43 -7.32
C ASP A 77 4.37 -3.84 -6.08
N ARG A 78 5.55 -3.27 -6.28
CA ARG A 78 6.29 -2.53 -5.25
C ARG A 78 5.40 -1.41 -4.68
N TYR A 79 5.22 -1.43 -3.35
CA TYR A 79 4.34 -0.48 -2.67
C TYR A 79 4.95 0.92 -2.64
N ARG A 80 4.18 1.90 -3.09
CA ARG A 80 4.59 3.31 -3.19
C ARG A 80 3.52 4.22 -2.58
N PRO A 81 3.44 4.36 -1.24
CA PRO A 81 2.43 5.16 -0.55
C PRO A 81 2.78 6.66 -0.63
N LEU A 82 2.69 7.27 -1.83
CA LEU A 82 3.26 8.60 -2.08
C LEU A 82 2.62 9.71 -1.25
N SER A 83 1.33 9.63 -0.86
CA SER A 83 0.74 10.55 0.12
C SER A 83 1.49 10.54 1.45
N GLY A 84 1.73 9.36 2.01
CA GLY A 84 2.51 9.19 3.23
C GLY A 84 3.97 9.60 3.05
N VAL A 85 4.60 9.21 1.94
CA VAL A 85 5.98 9.59 1.60
C VAL A 85 6.14 11.11 1.60
N ARG A 86 5.27 11.85 0.89
CA ARG A 86 5.31 13.31 0.83
C ARG A 86 5.10 13.95 2.20
N TYR A 87 4.15 13.43 2.97
CA TYR A 87 3.88 13.89 4.33
C TYR A 87 5.14 13.83 5.20
N PHE A 88 5.86 12.70 5.19
CA PHE A 88 7.03 12.48 6.01
C PHE A 88 8.28 13.22 5.47
N LEU A 89 8.51 13.24 4.15
CA LEU A 89 9.62 14.00 3.55
C LEU A 89 9.55 15.49 3.89
N GLN A 90 8.34 16.09 3.88
CA GLN A 90 8.15 17.50 4.28
C GLN A 90 8.51 17.77 5.74
N ARG A 91 8.56 16.73 6.57
CA ARG A 91 8.93 16.78 7.99
C ARG A 91 10.38 16.34 8.27
N GLY A 92 11.14 16.10 7.20
CA GLY A 92 12.55 15.75 7.26
C GLY A 92 12.85 14.28 7.48
N TYR A 93 11.85 13.40 7.42
CA TYR A 93 12.10 11.97 7.57
C TYR A 93 12.72 11.35 6.31
N ALA A 94 13.62 10.40 6.51
CA ALA A 94 13.88 9.37 5.53
C ALA A 94 12.77 8.31 5.61
N VAL A 95 12.14 8.01 4.47
CA VAL A 95 11.02 7.07 4.38
C VAL A 95 11.50 5.77 3.77
N VAL A 96 11.31 4.65 4.45
CA VAL A 96 11.75 3.32 4.04
C VAL A 96 10.51 2.43 3.88
N VAL A 97 10.37 1.84 2.71
CA VAL A 97 9.20 1.00 2.36
C VAL A 97 9.69 -0.39 1.95
N PRO A 98 9.81 -1.31 2.92
CA PRO A 98 10.21 -2.69 2.61
C PRO A 98 9.07 -3.47 1.98
N MET A 99 9.37 -4.23 0.93
CA MET A 99 8.56 -5.36 0.50
C MET A 99 8.99 -6.58 1.31
N ARG A 100 8.06 -7.16 2.06
CA ARG A 100 8.38 -8.33 2.89
C ARG A 100 8.69 -9.57 2.05
N GLN A 101 9.27 -10.59 2.67
CA GLN A 101 9.63 -11.86 2.02
C GLN A 101 8.49 -12.43 1.18
N GLY A 102 8.78 -12.80 -0.06
CA GLY A 102 7.82 -13.37 -1.01
C GLY A 102 6.89 -12.37 -1.69
N PHE A 103 7.04 -11.06 -1.44
CA PHE A 103 6.30 -10.01 -2.13
C PHE A 103 7.18 -9.35 -3.21
N SER A 104 6.56 -9.00 -4.35
CA SER A 104 7.23 -8.29 -5.45
C SER A 104 8.55 -8.96 -5.86
N LYS A 105 9.66 -8.25 -5.81
CA LYS A 105 11.01 -8.77 -6.10
C LYS A 105 11.78 -9.25 -4.86
N SER A 106 11.18 -9.18 -3.68
CA SER A 106 11.77 -9.77 -2.48
C SER A 106 11.90 -11.28 -2.63
N GLU A 107 13.05 -11.81 -2.27
CA GLU A 107 13.34 -13.24 -2.32
C GLU A 107 12.57 -14.01 -1.23
N GLY A 108 12.70 -15.33 -1.25
CA GLY A 108 11.99 -16.23 -0.35
C GLY A 108 10.53 -16.43 -0.75
N SER A 109 9.73 -16.94 0.17
CA SER A 109 8.30 -17.19 -0.02
C SER A 109 7.48 -16.52 1.08
N TYR A 110 6.29 -16.06 0.74
CA TYR A 110 5.37 -15.52 1.74
C TYR A 110 4.99 -16.58 2.77
N ILE A 111 5.15 -16.26 4.05
CA ILE A 111 4.80 -17.15 5.16
C ILE A 111 3.46 -16.68 5.73
N GLY A 112 2.38 -17.40 5.34
CA GLY A 112 1.02 -17.03 5.71
C GLY A 112 0.62 -17.42 7.13
N GLY A 113 1.30 -18.40 7.75
CA GLY A 113 1.02 -18.83 9.13
C GLY A 113 -0.29 -19.63 9.31
N GLY A 114 -1.04 -19.89 8.23
CA GLY A 114 -2.34 -20.54 8.32
C GLY A 114 -3.30 -19.76 9.22
N CYS A 115 -3.91 -20.43 10.23
CA CYS A 115 -4.80 -19.79 11.20
C CYS A 115 -4.06 -19.19 12.42
N ASN A 116 -2.74 -19.25 12.46
CA ASN A 116 -1.96 -18.59 13.52
C ASN A 116 -1.71 -17.11 13.15
N ILE A 117 -2.68 -16.28 13.49
CA ILE A 117 -2.69 -14.84 13.18
C ILE A 117 -1.54 -14.11 13.90
N GLU A 118 -1.24 -14.50 15.14
CA GLU A 118 -0.16 -13.92 15.94
C GLU A 118 1.20 -14.22 15.28
N SER A 119 1.50 -15.47 15.04
CA SER A 119 2.77 -15.86 14.41
C SER A 119 2.96 -15.25 13.01
N ASN A 120 1.87 -15.07 12.25
CA ASN A 120 1.97 -14.37 10.97
C ASN A 120 2.56 -12.96 11.15
N GLY A 121 2.02 -12.16 12.06
CA GLY A 121 2.52 -10.81 12.30
C GLY A 121 3.99 -10.80 12.76
N GLU A 122 4.37 -11.73 13.64
CA GLU A 122 5.74 -11.84 14.14
C GLU A 122 6.76 -12.18 13.04
N VAL A 123 6.42 -13.13 12.17
CA VAL A 123 7.26 -13.46 11.01
C VAL A 123 7.45 -12.25 10.09
N GLN A 124 6.37 -11.53 9.80
CA GLN A 124 6.44 -10.33 8.98
C GLN A 124 7.24 -9.21 9.68
N ALA A 125 7.12 -9.06 11.00
CA ALA A 125 7.92 -8.12 11.79
C ALA A 125 9.42 -8.45 11.75
N GLY A 126 9.77 -9.72 11.65
CA GLY A 126 11.16 -10.17 11.47
C GLY A 126 11.80 -9.67 10.16
N ASP A 127 11.02 -9.59 9.08
CA ASP A 127 11.49 -9.00 7.81
C ASP A 127 11.77 -7.50 7.98
N VAL A 128 10.84 -6.81 8.63
CA VAL A 128 10.96 -5.37 8.88
C VAL A 128 12.15 -5.06 9.80
N LYS A 129 12.38 -5.92 10.80
CA LYS A 129 13.56 -5.80 11.68
C LYS A 129 14.85 -5.88 10.90
N ALA A 130 14.99 -6.83 9.99
CA ALA A 130 16.19 -6.98 9.17
C ALA A 130 16.47 -5.74 8.32
N VAL A 131 15.41 -5.12 7.77
CA VAL A 131 15.54 -3.86 7.03
C VAL A 131 15.93 -2.71 7.98
N LEU A 132 15.33 -2.62 9.16
CA LEU A 132 15.65 -1.57 10.12
C LEU A 132 17.06 -1.70 10.67
N ASP A 133 17.57 -2.92 10.92
CA ASP A 133 18.97 -3.18 11.31
C ASP A 133 19.95 -2.64 10.25
N TYR A 134 19.65 -2.86 8.96
CA TYR A 134 20.45 -2.29 7.87
C TYR A 134 20.38 -0.76 7.84
N VAL A 135 19.18 -0.19 8.00
CA VAL A 135 18.95 1.27 7.96
C VAL A 135 19.66 1.96 9.11
N THR A 136 19.59 1.43 10.32
CA THR A 136 20.25 2.03 11.50
C THR A 136 21.79 1.93 11.46
N ALA A 137 22.36 1.10 10.61
CA ALA A 137 23.78 1.08 10.34
C ALA A 137 24.24 2.20 9.38
N GLN A 138 23.31 2.90 8.73
CA GLN A 138 23.66 3.96 7.78
C GLN A 138 23.94 5.29 8.49
N PRO A 139 24.94 6.07 8.03
CA PRO A 139 25.31 7.34 8.68
C PRO A 139 24.22 8.43 8.58
N TRP A 140 23.31 8.30 7.64
CA TRP A 140 22.21 9.26 7.43
C TRP A 140 20.99 9.00 8.33
N ALA A 141 20.91 7.89 9.06
CA ALA A 141 19.76 7.52 9.87
C ALA A 141 19.91 7.99 11.32
N ASP A 142 18.91 8.72 11.82
CA ASP A 142 18.80 9.01 13.24
C ASP A 142 18.21 7.79 13.98
N ARG A 143 19.06 7.11 14.74
CA ARG A 143 18.71 5.88 15.45
C ARG A 143 17.78 6.10 16.65
N GLU A 144 17.65 7.34 17.09
CA GLU A 144 16.84 7.69 18.26
C GLU A 144 15.46 8.22 17.89
N GLN A 145 15.21 8.50 16.61
CA GLN A 145 13.97 9.08 16.14
C GLN A 145 13.35 8.24 15.02
N MET A 146 12.73 7.12 15.41
CA MET A 146 12.14 6.19 14.44
C MET A 146 10.65 5.97 14.68
N LEU A 147 9.90 5.80 13.57
CA LEU A 147 8.47 5.58 13.53
C LEU A 147 8.15 4.34 12.68
N MET A 148 7.20 3.53 13.14
CA MET A 148 6.65 2.43 12.35
C MET A 148 5.22 2.78 11.92
N VAL A 149 4.94 2.70 10.64
CA VAL A 149 3.61 2.92 10.04
C VAL A 149 3.24 1.69 9.24
N GLY A 150 1.97 1.33 9.21
CA GLY A 150 1.52 0.26 8.34
C GLY A 150 0.05 0.35 7.98
N GLN A 151 -0.29 -0.19 6.82
CA GLN A 151 -1.65 -0.24 6.31
C GLN A 151 -2.09 -1.69 6.11
N SER A 152 -3.32 -2.06 6.52
CA SER A 152 -3.87 -3.39 6.35
C SER A 152 -2.97 -4.47 6.99
N HIS A 153 -2.56 -5.49 6.25
CA HIS A 153 -1.58 -6.48 6.71
C HIS A 153 -0.26 -5.84 7.21
N GLY A 154 0.13 -4.69 6.65
CA GLY A 154 1.27 -3.90 7.15
C GLY A 154 1.00 -3.23 8.50
N GLY A 155 -0.24 -2.81 8.77
CA GLY A 155 -0.66 -2.34 10.09
C GLY A 155 -0.56 -3.46 11.14
N TRP A 156 -0.98 -4.67 10.78
CA TRP A 156 -0.81 -5.86 11.61
C TRP A 156 0.67 -6.15 11.91
N THR A 157 1.50 -6.12 10.86
CA THR A 157 2.97 -6.25 10.98
C THR A 157 3.55 -5.18 11.91
N THR A 158 3.05 -3.94 11.83
CA THR A 158 3.50 -2.82 12.67
C THR A 158 3.18 -3.06 14.15
N LEU A 159 1.98 -3.58 14.47
CA LEU A 159 1.63 -3.92 15.85
C LEU A 159 2.49 -5.07 16.39
N ALA A 160 2.72 -6.11 15.58
CA ALA A 160 3.62 -7.20 15.93
C ALA A 160 5.06 -6.71 16.14
N PHE A 161 5.54 -5.77 15.30
CA PHE A 161 6.87 -5.18 15.46
C PHE A 161 7.03 -4.47 16.80
N GLY A 162 5.96 -3.89 17.33
CA GLY A 162 5.96 -3.26 18.67
C GLY A 162 6.47 -4.17 19.79
N THR A 163 6.23 -5.49 19.69
CA THR A 163 6.68 -6.49 20.69
C THR A 163 8.19 -6.57 20.82
N LEU A 164 8.92 -6.18 19.76
CA LEU A 164 10.39 -6.17 19.75
C LEU A 164 10.98 -5.05 20.60
N ASN A 165 10.21 -4.03 20.96
CA ASN A 165 10.65 -2.83 21.67
C ASN A 165 11.99 -2.31 21.12
N TYR A 166 12.06 -2.23 19.78
CA TYR A 166 13.30 -1.89 19.08
C TYR A 166 13.81 -0.51 19.52
N PRO A 167 15.07 -0.38 19.97
CA PRO A 167 15.63 0.88 20.46
C PRO A 167 15.44 2.01 19.45
N GLY A 168 15.02 3.18 19.92
CA GLY A 168 14.80 4.36 19.08
C GLY A 168 13.46 4.42 18.35
N VAL A 169 12.68 3.33 18.29
CA VAL A 169 11.30 3.38 17.79
C VAL A 169 10.42 4.02 18.86
N LYS A 170 9.89 5.19 18.57
CA LYS A 170 9.11 6.02 19.53
C LYS A 170 7.60 5.75 19.44
N ALA A 171 7.10 5.29 18.31
CA ALA A 171 5.67 5.13 18.09
C ALA A 171 5.33 4.15 16.97
N LEU A 172 4.09 3.66 17.00
CA LEU A 172 3.47 2.83 15.98
C LEU A 172 2.24 3.53 15.41
N VAL A 173 2.02 3.44 14.11
CA VAL A 173 0.79 3.95 13.47
C VAL A 173 0.16 2.84 12.64
N ASN A 174 -1.09 2.57 12.92
CA ASN A 174 -1.84 1.47 12.34
C ASN A 174 -3.05 2.01 11.54
N PHE A 175 -2.99 1.92 10.21
CA PHE A 175 -4.09 2.24 9.31
C PHE A 175 -4.83 0.97 8.92
N ALA A 176 -6.05 0.79 9.42
CA ALA A 176 -6.93 -0.34 9.12
C ALA A 176 -6.18 -1.68 9.17
N GLY A 177 -5.35 -1.88 10.20
CA GLY A 177 -4.44 -3.03 10.27
C GLY A 177 -5.12 -4.28 10.78
N GLY A 178 -4.77 -5.40 10.19
CA GLY A 178 -5.30 -6.70 10.58
C GLY A 178 -4.89 -7.78 9.58
N LEU A 179 -5.30 -9.00 9.90
CA LEU A 179 -5.17 -10.16 9.03
C LEU A 179 -6.50 -10.90 8.94
N ARG A 180 -7.17 -10.77 7.79
CA ARG A 180 -8.40 -11.50 7.51
C ARG A 180 -8.06 -12.90 7.00
N GLN A 181 -8.65 -13.92 7.62
CA GLN A 181 -8.41 -15.32 7.32
C GLN A 181 -9.76 -16.07 7.22
N ASP A 182 -10.50 -15.85 6.13
CA ASP A 182 -11.86 -16.37 5.94
C ASP A 182 -11.95 -17.91 6.06
N GLN A 183 -10.86 -18.63 5.80
CA GLN A 183 -10.78 -20.08 5.97
C GLN A 183 -10.67 -20.52 7.43
N CYS A 184 -10.45 -19.60 8.37
CA CYS A 184 -10.28 -19.91 9.80
C CYS A 184 -11.54 -19.55 10.58
N THR A 185 -12.10 -20.50 11.29
CA THR A 185 -13.26 -20.27 12.15
C THR A 185 -12.96 -19.18 13.20
N ALA A 186 -13.85 -18.21 13.33
CA ALA A 186 -13.75 -17.10 14.29
C ALA A 186 -12.40 -16.32 14.20
N TRP A 187 -11.95 -16.04 12.97
CA TRP A 187 -10.70 -15.30 12.74
C TRP A 187 -10.69 -13.92 13.40
N GLU A 188 -11.84 -13.23 13.51
CA GLU A 188 -11.96 -11.93 14.18
C GLU A 188 -11.62 -12.05 15.67
N ARG A 189 -12.09 -13.12 16.33
CA ARG A 189 -11.73 -13.41 17.71
C ARG A 189 -10.23 -13.71 17.82
N GLY A 190 -9.68 -14.49 16.89
CA GLY A 190 -8.24 -14.77 16.81
C GLY A 190 -7.41 -13.50 16.68
N LEU A 191 -7.90 -12.56 15.86
CA LEU A 191 -7.26 -11.26 15.66
C LEU A 191 -7.26 -10.42 16.93
N ALA A 192 -8.38 -10.37 17.68
CA ALA A 192 -8.46 -9.68 18.97
C ALA A 192 -7.55 -10.31 20.04
N ILE A 193 -7.51 -11.63 20.13
CA ILE A 193 -6.62 -12.35 21.06
C ILE A 193 -5.14 -12.02 20.75
N ALA A 194 -4.74 -12.09 19.48
CA ALA A 194 -3.38 -11.80 19.06
C ALA A 194 -3.01 -10.33 19.28
N ALA A 195 -3.95 -9.39 19.08
CA ALA A 195 -3.74 -7.98 19.43
C ALA A 195 -3.46 -7.80 20.93
N GLY A 196 -4.23 -8.47 21.79
CA GLY A 196 -4.00 -8.48 23.24
C GLY A 196 -2.65 -9.12 23.62
N SER A 197 -2.22 -10.15 22.91
CA SER A 197 -0.91 -10.78 23.09
C SER A 197 0.22 -9.80 22.76
N TYR A 198 0.15 -9.11 21.63
CA TYR A 198 1.14 -8.09 21.27
C TYR A 198 1.20 -6.95 22.30
N ALA A 199 0.05 -6.52 22.81
CA ALA A 199 -0.02 -5.46 23.80
C ALA A 199 0.75 -5.75 25.09
N LYS A 200 0.73 -7.00 25.57
CA LYS A 200 1.46 -7.43 26.77
C LYS A 200 2.97 -7.24 26.64
N ALA A 201 3.50 -7.37 25.43
CA ALA A 201 4.93 -7.23 25.17
C ALA A 201 5.32 -5.81 24.73
N THR A 202 4.40 -5.04 24.12
CA THR A 202 4.68 -3.74 23.52
C THR A 202 4.70 -2.62 24.58
N ARG A 203 5.76 -1.82 24.57
CA ARG A 203 5.91 -0.62 25.43
C ARG A 203 5.75 0.69 24.64
N VAL A 204 5.64 0.59 23.33
CA VAL A 204 5.61 1.73 22.40
C VAL A 204 4.16 2.18 22.20
N PRO A 205 3.85 3.49 22.35
CA PRO A 205 2.49 4.01 22.11
C PRO A 205 2.10 3.88 20.65
N SER A 206 0.80 3.72 20.38
CA SER A 206 0.27 3.55 19.05
C SER A 206 -0.94 4.43 18.73
N LEU A 207 -1.08 4.79 17.44
CA LEU A 207 -2.22 5.52 16.90
C LEU A 207 -2.89 4.65 15.81
N TRP A 208 -4.21 4.44 15.95
CA TRP A 208 -4.98 3.55 15.09
C TRP A 208 -6.06 4.31 14.33
N PHE A 209 -6.20 4.06 13.05
CA PHE A 209 -7.22 4.64 12.18
C PHE A 209 -8.11 3.55 11.59
N TYR A 210 -9.43 3.61 11.86
CA TYR A 210 -10.41 2.71 11.28
C TYR A 210 -11.70 3.45 10.93
N GLY A 211 -12.37 2.99 9.89
CA GLY A 211 -13.65 3.56 9.46
C GLY A 211 -14.77 2.52 9.43
N ASP A 212 -16.03 3.01 9.43
CA ASP A 212 -17.20 2.17 9.63
C ASP A 212 -17.60 1.34 8.40
N ASN A 213 -17.17 1.72 7.21
CA ASN A 213 -17.43 0.98 5.97
C ASN A 213 -16.18 0.25 5.44
N ASP A 214 -15.28 -0.15 6.32
CA ASP A 214 -14.13 -0.98 5.98
C ASP A 214 -14.61 -2.38 5.54
N SER A 215 -14.24 -2.81 4.33
CA SER A 215 -14.67 -4.08 3.75
C SER A 215 -13.94 -5.29 4.33
N PHE A 216 -12.84 -5.08 5.07
CA PHE A 216 -12.04 -6.13 5.70
C PHE A 216 -12.28 -6.23 7.21
N PHE A 217 -12.32 -5.08 7.89
CA PHE A 217 -12.39 -5.00 9.35
C PHE A 217 -13.55 -4.09 9.77
N ASN A 218 -14.73 -4.67 9.88
CA ASN A 218 -15.93 -3.93 10.29
C ASN A 218 -15.78 -3.36 11.71
N THR A 219 -16.73 -2.51 12.11
CA THR A 219 -16.70 -1.79 13.37
C THR A 219 -16.50 -2.70 14.58
N SER A 220 -17.22 -3.86 14.64
CA SER A 220 -17.06 -4.79 15.77
C SER A 220 -15.69 -5.45 15.81
N THR A 221 -15.08 -5.74 14.64
CA THR A 221 -13.75 -6.34 14.54
C THR A 221 -12.68 -5.39 15.07
N TYR A 222 -12.58 -4.15 14.56
CA TYR A 222 -11.53 -3.25 14.99
C TYR A 222 -11.71 -2.74 16.43
N GLN A 223 -12.96 -2.56 16.88
CA GLN A 223 -13.24 -2.22 18.28
C GLN A 223 -12.86 -3.35 19.22
N GLY A 224 -13.16 -4.61 18.84
CA GLY A 224 -12.74 -5.80 19.58
C GLY A 224 -11.22 -5.92 19.70
N MET A 225 -10.50 -5.67 18.59
CA MET A 225 -9.03 -5.63 18.60
C MET A 225 -8.49 -4.54 19.53
N HIS A 226 -9.02 -3.32 19.42
CA HIS A 226 -8.59 -2.18 20.20
C HIS A 226 -8.86 -2.40 21.70
N ALA A 227 -10.05 -2.90 22.05
CA ALA A 227 -10.40 -3.23 23.41
C ALA A 227 -9.49 -4.32 24.01
N ALA A 228 -9.19 -5.37 23.24
CA ALA A 228 -8.27 -6.42 23.67
C ALA A 228 -6.84 -5.90 23.86
N TYR A 229 -6.38 -5.04 22.95
CA TYR A 229 -5.06 -4.42 23.02
C TYR A 229 -4.93 -3.53 24.26
N THR A 230 -5.86 -2.59 24.46
CA THR A 230 -5.82 -1.65 25.60
C THR A 230 -6.11 -2.35 26.94
N GLY A 231 -7.03 -3.32 26.94
CA GLY A 231 -7.31 -4.14 28.13
C GLY A 231 -6.12 -5.00 28.59
N ALA A 232 -5.20 -5.32 27.67
CA ALA A 232 -3.96 -6.03 27.99
C ALA A 232 -2.79 -5.08 28.38
N GLY A 233 -3.05 -3.76 28.50
CA GLY A 233 -2.07 -2.76 28.91
C GLY A 233 -1.38 -2.02 27.77
N GLY A 234 -1.72 -2.30 26.51
CA GLY A 234 -1.18 -1.59 25.36
C GLY A 234 -1.67 -0.15 25.27
N GLN A 235 -0.78 0.77 24.95
CA GLN A 235 -1.12 2.18 24.77
C GLN A 235 -1.56 2.41 23.32
N ALA A 236 -2.87 2.52 23.08
CA ALA A 236 -3.41 2.75 21.75
C ALA A 236 -4.50 3.83 21.75
N ARG A 237 -4.33 4.87 20.95
CA ARG A 237 -5.36 5.86 20.66
C ARG A 237 -6.07 5.48 19.36
N LEU A 238 -7.39 5.27 19.41
CA LEU A 238 -8.22 4.96 18.27
C LEU A 238 -8.84 6.24 17.69
N VAL A 239 -8.68 6.42 16.38
CA VAL A 239 -9.41 7.40 15.57
C VAL A 239 -10.42 6.61 14.72
N ALA A 240 -11.65 6.49 15.23
CA ALA A 240 -12.78 5.95 14.49
C ALA A 240 -13.38 7.10 13.65
N PHE A 241 -13.00 7.18 12.37
CA PHE A 241 -13.28 8.36 11.54
C PHE A 241 -14.61 8.27 10.76
N GLY A 242 -15.44 7.27 11.02
CA GLY A 242 -16.72 7.09 10.33
C GLY A 242 -16.57 6.49 8.93
N LYS A 243 -17.49 6.83 8.03
CA LYS A 243 -17.44 6.34 6.63
C LYS A 243 -16.50 7.20 5.79
N PHE A 244 -15.75 6.53 4.91
CA PHE A 244 -14.88 7.19 3.95
C PHE A 244 -14.98 6.51 2.57
N GLY A 245 -15.30 7.27 1.54
CA GLY A 245 -15.44 6.78 0.18
C GLY A 245 -16.38 5.58 0.07
N SER A 246 -16.11 4.70 -0.86
CA SER A 246 -16.81 3.41 -1.00
C SER A 246 -16.27 2.35 -0.03
N ASP A 247 -15.04 2.52 0.45
CA ASP A 247 -14.36 1.60 1.37
C ASP A 247 -13.32 2.36 2.21
N SER A 248 -13.57 2.48 3.50
CA SER A 248 -12.67 3.17 4.41
C SER A 248 -11.31 2.48 4.61
N HIS A 249 -11.16 1.23 4.16
CA HIS A 249 -9.89 0.51 4.14
C HIS A 249 -8.81 1.24 3.34
N SER A 250 -9.21 2.06 2.38
CA SER A 250 -8.32 2.80 1.48
C SER A 250 -7.80 4.14 2.01
N LEU A 251 -8.16 4.54 3.24
CA LEU A 251 -7.90 5.88 3.79
C LEU A 251 -6.46 6.37 3.56
N PHE A 252 -5.46 5.55 3.87
CA PHE A 252 -4.05 5.96 3.84
C PHE A 252 -3.53 6.21 2.42
N GLY A 253 -4.00 5.42 1.44
CA GLY A 253 -3.64 5.56 0.02
C GLY A 253 -4.39 6.67 -0.72
N ALA A 254 -5.53 7.12 -0.17
CA ALA A 254 -6.39 8.09 -0.81
C ALA A 254 -5.99 9.53 -0.49
N ARG A 255 -5.84 10.40 -1.50
CA ARG A 255 -5.61 11.83 -1.28
C ARG A 255 -6.68 12.49 -0.42
N ALA A 256 -7.95 12.14 -0.65
CA ALA A 256 -9.05 12.65 0.15
C ALA A 256 -8.93 12.26 1.63
N GLY A 257 -8.26 11.15 1.92
CA GLY A 257 -7.99 10.67 3.28
C GLY A 257 -7.01 11.54 4.06
N GLU A 258 -6.14 12.27 3.38
CA GLU A 258 -5.13 13.13 4.01
C GLU A 258 -5.75 14.13 5.00
N LYS A 259 -6.92 14.67 4.68
CA LYS A 259 -7.66 15.60 5.55
C LYS A 259 -8.10 14.97 6.88
N ILE A 260 -8.23 13.64 6.92
CA ILE A 260 -8.64 12.91 8.11
C ILE A 260 -7.44 12.57 8.98
N TRP A 261 -6.37 12.03 8.37
CA TRP A 261 -5.28 11.46 9.17
C TRP A 261 -4.12 12.43 9.45
N GLN A 262 -3.86 13.44 8.59
CA GLN A 262 -2.66 14.28 8.75
C GLN A 262 -2.63 15.07 10.08
N GLY A 263 -3.75 15.70 10.47
CA GLY A 263 -3.84 16.46 11.71
C GLY A 263 -3.66 15.59 12.94
N GLU A 264 -4.33 14.43 12.97
CA GLU A 264 -4.25 13.45 14.06
C GLU A 264 -2.83 12.87 14.19
N LEU A 265 -2.21 12.54 13.05
CA LEU A 265 -0.84 12.02 13.02
C LEU A 265 0.16 13.09 13.46
N THR A 266 0.03 14.35 12.99
CA THR A 266 0.86 15.47 13.43
C THR A 266 0.84 15.64 14.94
N THR A 267 -0.36 15.66 15.54
CA THR A 267 -0.53 15.78 16.98
C THR A 267 0.12 14.61 17.73
N PHE A 268 -0.08 13.40 17.23
CA PHE A 268 0.51 12.20 17.83
C PHE A 268 2.05 12.21 17.75
N LEU A 269 2.62 12.53 16.59
CA LEU A 269 4.09 12.63 16.44
C LEU A 269 4.71 13.59 17.46
N LYS A 270 4.11 14.76 17.63
CA LYS A 270 4.56 15.75 18.64
C LYS A 270 4.47 15.23 20.06
N SER A 271 3.41 14.49 20.39
CA SER A 271 3.21 13.92 21.74
C SER A 271 4.26 12.87 22.12
N VAL A 272 4.88 12.22 21.13
CA VAL A 272 5.94 11.22 21.34
C VAL A 272 7.35 11.74 21.05
N GLY A 273 7.49 13.06 20.87
CA GLY A 273 8.79 13.72 20.66
C GLY A 273 9.37 13.54 19.26
N LEU A 274 8.54 13.21 18.25
CA LEU A 274 8.93 13.09 16.86
C LEU A 274 8.57 14.34 16.04
N PRO A 275 9.31 14.66 14.96
CA PRO A 275 8.98 15.79 14.08
C PRO A 275 7.57 15.70 13.50
N GLY A 276 6.68 16.59 13.89
CA GLY A 276 5.29 16.63 13.43
C GLY A 276 4.98 17.76 12.44
N GLU A 277 5.79 18.83 12.42
CA GLU A 277 5.53 20.00 11.58
C GLU A 277 6.26 19.95 10.24
N ALA A 278 5.57 20.35 9.18
CA ALA A 278 6.18 20.52 7.87
C ALA A 278 7.18 21.69 7.88
N GLN A 279 8.34 21.47 7.27
CA GLN A 279 9.43 22.45 7.19
C GLN A 279 9.33 23.20 5.85
N SER A 280 9.39 24.54 5.87
CA SER A 280 9.31 25.37 4.66
C SER A 280 10.41 25.05 3.64
N ALA A 281 11.62 24.73 4.10
CA ALA A 281 12.73 24.32 3.24
C ALA A 281 12.47 22.99 2.47
N LEU A 282 11.55 22.17 2.97
CA LEU A 282 11.19 20.87 2.39
C LEU A 282 9.84 20.88 1.65
N ALA A 283 9.23 22.06 1.47
CA ALA A 283 7.93 22.24 0.81
C ALA A 283 7.90 21.64 -0.61
N LYS A 284 9.05 21.55 -1.28
CA LYS A 284 9.17 20.93 -2.62
C LYS A 284 8.66 19.47 -2.66
N TYR A 285 8.81 18.71 -1.57
CA TYR A 285 8.34 17.32 -1.50
C TYR A 285 6.82 17.20 -1.40
N GLY A 286 6.10 18.27 -1.06
CA GLY A 286 4.64 18.30 -1.07
C GLY A 286 4.02 18.48 -2.45
N LYS A 287 4.81 18.86 -3.45
CA LYS A 287 4.30 19.05 -4.80
C LYS A 287 3.92 17.69 -5.40
N VAL A 288 2.68 17.60 -5.84
CA VAL A 288 2.19 16.43 -6.56
C VAL A 288 2.41 16.66 -8.04
N SER A 289 3.24 15.84 -8.66
CA SER A 289 3.34 15.72 -10.11
C SER A 289 2.21 14.81 -10.60
N GLY A 290 1.59 15.15 -11.73
CA GLY A 290 0.58 14.31 -12.37
C GLY A 290 -0.67 15.09 -12.78
N MET A 291 -1.60 14.38 -13.37
CA MET A 291 -2.87 14.96 -13.83
C MET A 291 -3.74 15.37 -12.63
N ALA A 292 -4.37 16.53 -12.76
CA ALA A 292 -5.42 16.93 -11.81
C ALA A 292 -6.58 15.91 -11.89
N VAL A 293 -7.09 15.52 -10.73
CA VAL A 293 -8.27 14.65 -10.66
C VAL A 293 -9.48 15.44 -11.16
N PRO A 294 -10.18 14.97 -12.22
CA PRO A 294 -11.37 15.63 -12.72
C PRO A 294 -12.49 15.62 -11.68
N GLU A 295 -13.42 16.54 -11.83
CA GLU A 295 -14.62 16.58 -10.97
C GLU A 295 -15.51 15.35 -11.21
N LYS A 296 -16.13 14.87 -10.11
CA LYS A 296 -17.19 13.87 -10.15
C LYS A 296 -18.34 14.35 -11.03
N THR A 297 -18.92 13.43 -11.79
CA THR A 297 -20.14 13.66 -12.55
C THR A 297 -21.28 12.74 -12.05
N GLU A 298 -22.50 13.08 -12.42
CA GLU A 298 -23.68 12.23 -12.16
C GLU A 298 -24.06 11.38 -13.38
N PHE A 299 -23.10 11.12 -14.29
CA PHE A 299 -23.34 10.34 -15.51
C PHE A 299 -23.83 8.93 -15.24
N ALA A 300 -23.22 8.23 -14.30
CA ALA A 300 -23.59 6.87 -13.89
C ALA A 300 -23.14 6.58 -12.45
N ALA A 301 -23.78 5.60 -11.83
CA ALA A 301 -23.27 5.03 -10.59
C ALA A 301 -21.94 4.27 -10.85
N LEU A 302 -20.98 4.36 -9.94
CA LEU A 302 -19.64 3.74 -10.11
C LEU A 302 -19.70 2.25 -10.45
N LYS A 303 -20.65 1.50 -9.85
CA LYS A 303 -20.78 0.04 -10.04
C LYS A 303 -21.64 -0.36 -11.24
N ASP A 304 -22.21 0.63 -11.95
CA ASP A 304 -23.05 0.36 -13.12
C ASP A 304 -22.20 0.26 -14.39
N ASP A 305 -21.66 -0.93 -14.63
CA ASP A 305 -20.82 -1.21 -15.78
C ASP A 305 -21.62 -1.26 -17.11
N SER A 306 -22.97 -1.31 -17.04
CA SER A 306 -23.82 -1.27 -18.22
C SER A 306 -23.84 0.11 -18.89
N ARG A 307 -23.58 1.17 -18.14
CA ARG A 307 -23.57 2.56 -18.60
C ARG A 307 -22.23 3.01 -19.19
N ILE A 308 -21.19 2.18 -19.17
CA ILE A 308 -19.88 2.57 -19.71
C ILE A 308 -19.98 2.68 -21.23
N PRO A 309 -19.75 3.88 -21.81
CA PRO A 309 -19.86 4.08 -23.27
C PRO A 309 -18.82 3.27 -24.05
N PHE A 310 -19.14 2.86 -25.26
CA PHE A 310 -18.26 2.28 -26.27
C PHE A 310 -17.65 0.91 -25.93
N VAL A 311 -17.50 0.53 -24.66
CA VAL A 311 -16.82 -0.71 -24.29
C VAL A 311 -17.69 -1.93 -24.52
N ARG A 312 -17.06 -3.03 -24.95
CA ARG A 312 -17.65 -4.36 -25.11
C ARG A 312 -17.49 -5.17 -23.82
N ASP A 313 -17.89 -6.44 -23.84
CA ASP A 313 -17.84 -7.34 -22.66
C ASP A 313 -16.43 -7.43 -22.03
N THR A 314 -15.37 -7.44 -22.87
CA THR A 314 -13.98 -7.42 -22.37
C THR A 314 -13.66 -6.15 -21.58
N GLY A 315 -14.16 -5.00 -22.01
CA GLY A 315 -13.99 -3.74 -21.29
C GLY A 315 -14.79 -3.70 -19.99
N ARG A 316 -16.03 -4.24 -19.99
CA ARG A 316 -16.84 -4.38 -18.76
C ARG A 316 -16.17 -5.32 -17.76
N ALA A 317 -15.62 -6.45 -18.25
CA ALA A 317 -14.84 -7.35 -17.41
C ALA A 317 -13.60 -6.66 -16.83
N GLY A 318 -12.87 -5.89 -17.65
CA GLY A 318 -11.75 -5.07 -17.20
C GLY A 318 -12.14 -4.02 -16.16
N TYR A 319 -13.32 -3.40 -16.32
CA TYR A 319 -13.85 -2.45 -15.33
C TYR A 319 -14.16 -3.13 -13.98
N LYS A 320 -14.72 -4.33 -13.99
CA LYS A 320 -14.93 -5.11 -12.75
C LYS A 320 -13.61 -5.44 -12.05
N LEU A 321 -12.54 -5.74 -12.81
CA LEU A 321 -11.20 -5.91 -12.23
C LEU A 321 -10.69 -4.60 -11.63
N TYR A 322 -10.85 -3.48 -12.34
CA TYR A 322 -10.49 -2.15 -11.86
C TYR A 322 -11.20 -1.79 -10.54
N LEU A 323 -12.48 -2.10 -10.40
CA LEU A 323 -13.24 -1.83 -9.17
C LEU A 323 -12.70 -2.58 -7.94
N ASN A 324 -11.96 -3.66 -8.14
CA ASN A 324 -11.32 -4.42 -7.06
C ASN A 324 -9.88 -3.97 -6.75
N LYS A 325 -9.37 -2.97 -7.48
CA LYS A 325 -8.03 -2.45 -7.25
C LYS A 325 -8.04 -1.40 -6.13
N PRO A 326 -6.94 -1.29 -5.35
CA PRO A 326 -6.81 -0.23 -4.36
C PRO A 326 -6.79 1.15 -5.03
N ILE A 327 -7.20 2.18 -4.29
CA ILE A 327 -7.01 3.57 -4.70
C ILE A 327 -5.62 4.06 -4.24
N PRO A 328 -4.99 4.99 -5.01
CA PRO A 328 -5.54 5.67 -6.17
C PRO A 328 -5.61 4.78 -7.41
N ARG A 329 -6.68 4.91 -8.19
CA ARG A 329 -6.90 4.13 -9.42
C ARG A 329 -7.66 4.95 -10.47
N ALA A 330 -7.49 4.60 -11.76
CA ALA A 330 -8.23 5.23 -12.84
C ALA A 330 -8.56 4.24 -13.95
N PHE A 331 -9.69 4.48 -14.64
CA PHE A 331 -10.14 3.74 -15.81
C PHE A 331 -10.39 4.71 -16.96
N ALA A 332 -9.84 4.41 -18.13
CA ALA A 332 -9.95 5.22 -19.33
C ALA A 332 -10.60 4.43 -20.47
N ILE A 333 -11.34 5.11 -21.33
CA ILE A 333 -12.04 4.54 -22.49
C ILE A 333 -11.88 5.42 -23.73
N ALA A 334 -12.12 4.84 -24.90
CA ALA A 334 -12.13 5.56 -26.19
C ALA A 334 -13.33 5.15 -27.05
N PRO A 335 -13.77 6.03 -28.00
CA PRO A 335 -14.92 5.76 -28.87
C PRO A 335 -14.82 4.50 -29.75
N ASN A 336 -13.61 4.02 -30.00
CA ASN A 336 -13.40 2.77 -30.78
C ASN A 336 -13.49 1.49 -29.91
N GLY A 337 -13.85 1.61 -28.62
CA GLY A 337 -13.99 0.51 -27.69
C GLY A 337 -12.69 0.13 -26.96
N ALA A 338 -11.59 0.86 -27.17
CA ALA A 338 -10.38 0.68 -26.39
C ALA A 338 -10.58 1.14 -24.94
N TRP A 339 -9.87 0.48 -24.03
CA TRP A 339 -9.91 0.78 -22.60
C TRP A 339 -8.59 0.45 -21.94
N GLY A 340 -8.38 1.03 -20.76
CA GLY A 340 -7.23 0.75 -19.92
C GLY A 340 -7.47 1.21 -18.50
N TYR A 341 -6.81 0.55 -17.54
CA TYR A 341 -6.82 1.01 -16.15
C TYR A 341 -5.42 0.94 -15.55
N ALA A 342 -5.27 1.68 -14.48
CA ALA A 342 -4.10 1.63 -13.62
C ALA A 342 -4.51 1.88 -12.17
N ASP A 343 -3.73 1.33 -11.25
CA ASP A 343 -3.87 1.54 -9.81
C ASP A 343 -2.53 1.81 -9.16
N GLY A 344 -2.55 2.39 -7.96
CA GLY A 344 -1.35 2.78 -7.22
C GLY A 344 -0.62 3.99 -7.82
N ASP A 345 0.31 4.52 -7.06
CA ASP A 345 1.17 5.64 -7.47
C ASP A 345 2.35 5.17 -8.34
N PRO A 346 2.96 6.04 -9.15
CA PRO A 346 2.56 7.42 -9.43
C PRO A 346 1.52 7.52 -10.55
N ASP A 347 0.71 8.57 -10.51
CA ASP A 347 -0.22 9.03 -11.54
C ASP A 347 -1.01 7.92 -12.28
N PRO A 348 -1.97 7.26 -11.60
CA PRO A 348 -2.80 6.24 -12.23
C PRO A 348 -3.68 6.80 -13.36
N LEU A 349 -3.97 8.12 -13.33
CA LEU A 349 -4.75 8.79 -14.37
C LEU A 349 -3.99 8.73 -15.70
N LYS A 350 -2.75 9.22 -15.70
CA LYS A 350 -1.89 9.16 -16.90
C LYS A 350 -1.66 7.73 -17.37
N ARG A 351 -1.35 6.81 -16.44
CA ARG A 351 -1.07 5.41 -16.77
C ARG A 351 -2.28 4.69 -17.36
N SER A 352 -3.50 4.98 -16.89
CA SER A 352 -4.72 4.43 -17.47
C SER A 352 -4.97 4.93 -18.88
N LEU A 353 -4.73 6.22 -19.13
CA LEU A 353 -4.79 6.81 -20.47
C LEU A 353 -3.74 6.20 -21.41
N ASP A 354 -2.50 6.06 -20.95
CA ASP A 354 -1.43 5.44 -21.72
C ASP A 354 -1.74 3.97 -22.05
N ALA A 355 -2.30 3.22 -21.10
CA ALA A 355 -2.73 1.84 -21.32
C ALA A 355 -3.84 1.75 -22.38
N CYS A 356 -4.85 2.61 -22.28
CA CYS A 356 -5.95 2.70 -23.23
C CYS A 356 -5.45 3.12 -24.63
N ASN A 357 -4.59 4.12 -24.72
CA ASN A 357 -4.05 4.62 -25.99
C ASN A 357 -3.19 3.55 -26.71
N ARG A 358 -2.39 2.77 -25.97
CA ARG A 358 -1.63 1.65 -26.54
C ARG A 358 -2.53 0.57 -27.13
N ASN A 359 -3.63 0.26 -26.45
CA ASN A 359 -4.56 -0.79 -26.86
C ASN A 359 -5.40 -0.38 -28.08
N GLY A 360 -5.65 0.91 -28.29
CA GLY A 360 -6.62 1.35 -29.27
C GLY A 360 -6.10 2.27 -30.37
N LYS A 361 -4.89 2.81 -30.26
CA LYS A 361 -4.40 3.90 -31.14
C LYS A 361 -5.44 5.03 -31.28
N ALA A 362 -6.16 5.34 -30.19
CA ALA A 362 -7.26 6.29 -30.12
C ALA A 362 -7.04 7.27 -28.98
N GLN A 363 -7.63 8.44 -29.07
CA GLN A 363 -7.62 9.40 -27.98
C GLN A 363 -8.55 8.94 -26.86
N CYS A 364 -7.97 8.46 -25.76
CA CYS A 364 -8.71 8.00 -24.61
C CYS A 364 -9.03 9.16 -23.65
N LYS A 365 -10.21 9.07 -23.01
CA LYS A 365 -10.66 9.96 -21.94
C LYS A 365 -10.87 9.16 -20.66
N LEU A 366 -10.69 9.79 -19.49
CA LEU A 366 -10.98 9.16 -18.20
C LEU A 366 -12.48 8.92 -18.07
N TYR A 367 -12.86 7.71 -17.66
CA TYR A 367 -14.24 7.35 -17.33
C TYR A 367 -14.50 7.43 -15.83
N SER A 368 -13.61 6.83 -15.04
CA SER A 368 -13.71 6.86 -13.57
C SER A 368 -12.34 7.02 -12.93
N VAL A 369 -12.35 7.65 -11.76
CA VAL A 369 -11.17 7.85 -10.91
C VAL A 369 -11.57 7.51 -9.49
N ASP A 370 -10.76 6.72 -8.81
CA ASP A 370 -11.01 6.26 -7.45
C ASP A 370 -12.44 5.70 -7.28
N ASP A 371 -13.30 6.40 -6.55
CA ASP A 371 -14.64 5.97 -6.18
C ASP A 371 -15.76 6.72 -6.92
N PHE A 372 -15.47 7.40 -8.04
CA PHE A 372 -16.49 8.16 -8.76
C PHE A 372 -16.25 8.19 -10.28
N VAL A 373 -17.35 8.38 -10.99
CA VAL A 373 -17.35 8.60 -12.44
C VAL A 373 -17.02 10.06 -12.74
N VAL A 374 -16.16 10.28 -13.73
CA VAL A 374 -15.71 11.60 -14.19
C VAL A 374 -16.09 11.85 -15.65
N TRP A 375 -16.76 10.88 -16.29
CA TRP A 375 -17.15 10.95 -17.70
C TRP A 375 -18.12 12.09 -17.92
N LYS A 376 -17.86 12.88 -18.97
CA LYS A 376 -18.79 13.89 -19.51
C LYS A 376 -19.08 13.48 -20.96
N GLU A 377 -20.36 13.46 -21.31
CA GLU A 377 -20.79 13.40 -22.70
C GLU A 377 -20.43 14.74 -23.37
N ASP A 378 -19.88 14.68 -24.58
CA ASP A 378 -19.53 15.87 -25.37
C ASP A 378 -20.78 16.56 -25.91
#